data_4491eed6606106b1ff3038d4730a4e28
#
_entry.id   4491eed6606106b1ff3038d4730a4e28
#
_cell.length_a   1.000
_cell.length_b   1.000
_cell.length_c   1.000
_cell.angle_alpha   90.00
_cell.angle_beta   90.00
_cell.angle_gamma   90.00
#
_symmetry.space_group_name_H-M   'P 1'
#
loop_
_entity.id
_entity.type
_entity.pdbx_description
1 polymer ?
#
loop_
_entity_poly.entity_id
_entity_poly.type
_entity_poly.pdbx_seq_one_letter_code
_entity_poly.pdbx_strand_id
1 'polypeptide(L)'
;MRIFIAGVLLVSLESILWADWPQWRGAGRDGVAAALSAPAAWPAQLAKKWQATVGVGHASPVIAAGRIVVHTRQGNREVVTAFDLSSGKQLWQNGVDAPYTMNPAATGHGPGPKSTPLIAEGRVFTLGISGIFSAHDAATGKLLWRKNAPPTPPEFGTASSPVADGSNVIAFLGGTGAGALTAMDAATGKVIWRWTGDGPAYASPMVATIGGTRQVITQSQTRLVGVAATDGKLLWEVPLKTPYEQNSVTPLVVNDVVIAAGLDQPTIAYRIHADPGKGWQATPRWQNEQVSMYMSTPAISGAAIFGLSNKNRGQFFAIDAETGKTLWLGKGREAENASIVRAGTYLLFATTNSELIVAKPSVGAFEEVKRYTIADSATWAHPAFDGRTIVVKDVDKVIVWSF
;
A
#
# COMPACT_ATOMS: atom_id res chain seq x y z
N MET A 1 -64.72 -21.57 -13.37
CA MET A 1 -63.69 -21.26 -12.35
C MET A 1 -62.36 -21.09 -13.11
N ARG A 2 -61.94 -19.85 -13.38
CA ARG A 2 -60.69 -19.55 -14.12
C ARG A 2 -59.63 -19.20 -13.10
N ILE A 3 -58.59 -20.03 -13.05
CA ILE A 3 -57.43 -19.82 -12.19
C ILE A 3 -56.44 -18.90 -12.91
N PHE A 4 -56.20 -17.70 -12.37
CA PHE A 4 -55.15 -16.80 -12.82
C PHE A 4 -53.85 -17.19 -12.08
N ILE A 5 -52.87 -17.67 -12.83
CA ILE A 5 -51.50 -17.87 -12.31
C ILE A 5 -50.77 -16.54 -12.52
N ALA A 6 -50.50 -15.81 -11.45
CA ALA A 6 -49.63 -14.65 -11.46
C ALA A 6 -48.17 -15.13 -11.44
N GLY A 7 -47.48 -14.96 -12.56
CA GLY A 7 -46.05 -15.19 -12.65
C GLY A 7 -45.28 -14.07 -11.94
N VAL A 8 -44.58 -14.40 -10.88
CA VAL A 8 -43.65 -13.47 -10.24
C VAL A 8 -42.35 -13.49 -11.06
N LEU A 9 -42.08 -12.40 -11.77
CA LEU A 9 -40.72 -12.16 -12.37
C LEU A 9 -39.78 -11.87 -11.24
N LEU A 10 -38.91 -12.83 -10.90
CA LEU A 10 -37.69 -12.62 -10.10
C LEU A 10 -36.68 -11.88 -10.99
N VAL A 11 -36.59 -10.55 -10.84
CA VAL A 11 -35.46 -9.78 -11.35
C VAL A 11 -34.28 -10.06 -10.44
N SER A 12 -33.37 -10.92 -10.89
CA SER A 12 -32.08 -11.07 -10.26
C SER A 12 -31.29 -9.77 -10.44
N LEU A 13 -31.19 -8.96 -9.38
CA LEU A 13 -30.17 -7.92 -9.31
C LEU A 13 -28.81 -8.65 -9.26
N GLU A 14 -28.16 -8.76 -10.39
CA GLU A 14 -26.73 -9.06 -10.42
C GLU A 14 -26.04 -7.86 -9.75
N SER A 15 -25.63 -8.05 -8.50
CA SER A 15 -24.72 -7.13 -7.83
C SER A 15 -23.43 -7.16 -8.64
N ILE A 16 -23.16 -6.10 -9.40
CA ILE A 16 -21.83 -5.87 -9.97
C ILE A 16 -20.91 -5.74 -8.78
N LEU A 17 -20.20 -6.82 -8.48
CA LEU A 17 -19.11 -6.82 -7.51
C LEU A 17 -17.98 -5.97 -8.12
N TRP A 18 -17.96 -4.70 -7.75
CA TRP A 18 -16.85 -3.82 -8.08
C TRP A 18 -15.59 -4.40 -7.43
N ALA A 19 -14.58 -4.56 -8.24
CA ALA A 19 -13.28 -5.02 -7.79
C ALA A 19 -12.54 -3.84 -7.16
N ASP A 20 -12.76 -3.61 -5.88
CA ASP A 20 -12.21 -2.45 -5.19
C ASP A 20 -10.70 -2.62 -4.90
N TRP A 21 -9.94 -1.52 -5.08
CA TRP A 21 -8.54 -1.33 -4.65
C TRP A 21 -8.49 -0.15 -3.68
N PRO A 22 -9.11 -0.26 -2.49
CA PRO A 22 -9.49 0.88 -1.67
C PRO A 22 -8.36 1.47 -0.83
N GLN A 23 -7.18 0.86 -0.84
CA GLN A 23 -6.06 1.24 0.02
C GLN A 23 -4.70 0.77 -0.54
N TRP A 24 -3.63 1.12 0.17
CA TRP A 24 -2.29 0.66 -0.07
C TRP A 24 -2.22 -0.85 -0.31
N ARG A 25 -1.71 -1.26 -1.48
CA ARG A 25 -1.54 -2.65 -1.90
C ARG A 25 -2.83 -3.47 -2.01
N GLY A 26 -3.98 -2.83 -2.24
CA GLY A 26 -5.28 -3.49 -2.45
C GLY A 26 -6.04 -3.81 -1.16
N ALA A 27 -7.20 -4.46 -1.31
CA ALA A 27 -8.13 -4.70 -0.21
C ALA A 27 -7.51 -5.46 0.98
N GLY A 28 -6.66 -6.46 0.71
CA GLY A 28 -5.93 -7.23 1.74
C GLY A 28 -4.61 -6.59 2.19
N ARG A 29 -4.16 -5.50 1.60
CA ARG A 29 -2.82 -4.89 1.78
C ARG A 29 -1.65 -5.85 1.47
N ASP A 30 -1.92 -6.94 0.84
CA ASP A 30 -0.99 -8.04 0.56
C ASP A 30 -0.39 -8.01 -0.86
N GLY A 31 -0.82 -7.03 -1.68
CA GLY A 31 -0.41 -6.94 -3.08
C GLY A 31 -1.10 -7.99 -3.96
N VAL A 32 -2.31 -8.41 -3.59
CA VAL A 32 -3.12 -9.33 -4.38
C VAL A 32 -4.22 -8.58 -5.10
N ALA A 33 -4.17 -8.56 -6.42
CA ALA A 33 -5.25 -8.06 -7.27
C ALA A 33 -6.26 -9.18 -7.55
N ALA A 34 -7.01 -9.58 -6.52
CA ALA A 34 -7.94 -10.70 -6.57
C ALA A 34 -9.02 -10.52 -7.64
N ALA A 35 -9.40 -9.29 -7.89
CA ALA A 35 -10.44 -8.94 -8.83
C ALA A 35 -9.91 -8.59 -10.23
N LEU A 36 -8.61 -8.64 -10.48
CA LEU A 36 -8.06 -8.47 -11.81
C LEU A 36 -8.36 -9.72 -12.64
N SER A 37 -9.13 -9.56 -13.70
CA SER A 37 -9.42 -10.62 -14.68
C SER A 37 -8.24 -10.75 -15.64
N ALA A 38 -7.12 -11.35 -15.18
CA ALA A 38 -5.95 -11.52 -16.01
C ALA A 38 -6.28 -12.26 -17.32
N PRO A 39 -5.85 -11.78 -18.49
CA PRO A 39 -6.19 -12.38 -19.76
C PRO A 39 -5.42 -13.70 -19.95
N ALA A 40 -5.98 -14.63 -20.73
CA ALA A 40 -5.28 -15.86 -21.10
C ALA A 40 -3.99 -15.57 -21.90
N ALA A 41 -3.99 -14.51 -22.70
CA ALA A 41 -2.83 -13.97 -23.41
C ALA A 41 -2.82 -12.44 -23.27
N TRP A 42 -1.71 -11.89 -22.83
CA TRP A 42 -1.53 -10.46 -22.71
C TRP A 42 -1.44 -9.81 -24.08
N PRO A 43 -2.15 -8.70 -24.35
CA PRO A 43 -2.19 -8.05 -25.65
C PRO A 43 -0.80 -7.50 -26.07
N ALA A 44 -0.64 -7.21 -27.36
CA ALA A 44 0.58 -6.59 -27.85
C ALA A 44 0.81 -5.20 -27.21
N GLN A 45 -0.27 -4.45 -26.98
CA GLN A 45 -0.28 -3.13 -26.35
C GLN A 45 -1.47 -3.00 -25.41
N LEU A 46 -1.31 -2.22 -24.35
CA LEU A 46 -2.43 -1.79 -23.50
C LEU A 46 -3.20 -0.66 -24.21
N ALA A 47 -4.52 -0.62 -24.01
CA ALA A 47 -5.36 0.45 -24.52
C ALA A 47 -5.45 1.58 -23.50
N LYS A 48 -4.89 2.77 -23.81
CA LYS A 48 -5.08 3.96 -22.98
C LYS A 48 -6.54 4.41 -23.09
N LYS A 49 -7.24 4.46 -21.95
CA LYS A 49 -8.65 4.89 -21.90
C LYS A 49 -8.75 6.40 -21.76
N TRP A 50 -8.06 6.94 -20.76
CA TRP A 50 -7.99 8.37 -20.53
C TRP A 50 -6.80 8.71 -19.61
N GLN A 51 -6.48 10.00 -19.52
CA GLN A 51 -5.52 10.53 -18.56
C GLN A 51 -5.94 11.93 -18.12
N ALA A 52 -5.48 12.35 -16.94
CA ALA A 52 -5.69 13.69 -16.40
C ALA A 52 -4.47 14.16 -15.62
N THR A 53 -4.14 15.46 -15.74
CA THR A 53 -3.13 16.10 -14.89
C THR A 53 -3.76 16.37 -13.52
N VAL A 54 -3.11 15.90 -12.46
CA VAL A 54 -3.65 15.94 -11.09
C VAL A 54 -2.73 16.65 -10.10
N GLY A 55 -1.49 16.91 -10.46
CA GLY A 55 -0.46 17.50 -9.58
C GLY A 55 0.54 16.46 -9.07
N VAL A 56 1.58 16.95 -8.40
CA VAL A 56 2.75 16.15 -8.03
C VAL A 56 2.50 15.30 -6.77
N GLY A 57 3.27 14.21 -6.65
CA GLY A 57 3.26 13.31 -5.49
C GLY A 57 3.28 11.85 -5.90
N HIS A 58 3.64 11.00 -4.94
CA HIS A 58 3.84 9.56 -5.13
C HIS A 58 2.79 8.71 -4.40
N ALA A 59 1.73 9.33 -3.87
CA ALA A 59 0.58 8.60 -3.32
C ALA A 59 -0.07 7.76 -4.42
N SER A 60 -0.30 6.48 -4.14
CA SER A 60 -0.95 5.59 -5.10
C SER A 60 -2.41 5.97 -5.31
N PRO A 61 -2.97 5.81 -6.52
CA PRO A 61 -4.40 5.91 -6.73
C PRO A 61 -5.11 4.77 -5.99
N VAL A 62 -6.34 5.02 -5.58
CA VAL A 62 -7.23 4.00 -5.02
C VAL A 62 -8.54 3.97 -5.77
N ILE A 63 -9.20 2.80 -5.79
CA ILE A 63 -10.45 2.57 -6.51
C ILE A 63 -11.48 2.01 -5.55
N ALA A 64 -12.68 2.60 -5.53
CA ALA A 64 -13.84 2.02 -4.87
C ALA A 64 -15.13 2.50 -5.56
N ALA A 65 -16.10 1.61 -5.69
CA ALA A 65 -17.43 1.89 -6.23
C ALA A 65 -17.38 2.67 -7.56
N GLY A 66 -16.50 2.27 -8.48
CA GLY A 66 -16.34 2.90 -9.81
C GLY A 66 -15.71 4.30 -9.80
N ARG A 67 -15.03 4.67 -8.72
CA ARG A 67 -14.32 5.95 -8.59
C ARG A 67 -12.85 5.73 -8.36
N ILE A 68 -12.03 6.57 -8.99
CA ILE A 68 -10.60 6.70 -8.67
C ILE A 68 -10.44 7.90 -7.75
N VAL A 69 -9.69 7.72 -6.66
CA VAL A 69 -9.28 8.83 -5.80
C VAL A 69 -7.76 8.96 -5.82
N VAL A 70 -7.28 10.17 -6.03
CA VAL A 70 -5.85 10.52 -5.98
C VAL A 70 -5.60 11.62 -4.96
N HIS A 71 -4.44 11.58 -4.30
CA HIS A 71 -3.96 12.58 -3.37
C HIS A 71 -2.66 13.20 -3.89
N THR A 72 -2.65 14.48 -4.17
CA THR A 72 -1.58 15.17 -4.88
C THR A 72 -1.30 16.54 -4.27
N ARG A 73 -0.25 17.20 -4.73
CA ARG A 73 0.04 18.59 -4.41
C ARG A 73 -0.11 19.48 -5.64
N GLN A 74 -0.78 20.61 -5.47
CA GLN A 74 -0.95 21.68 -6.43
C GLN A 74 -0.52 23.00 -5.75
N GLY A 75 0.64 23.51 -6.09
CA GLY A 75 1.25 24.64 -5.38
C GLY A 75 1.51 24.31 -3.90
N ASN A 76 1.00 25.15 -2.99
CA ASN A 76 1.13 24.96 -1.55
C ASN A 76 -0.02 24.15 -0.91
N ARG A 77 -0.89 23.56 -1.74
CA ARG A 77 -2.06 22.81 -1.26
C ARG A 77 -1.91 21.34 -1.54
N GLU A 78 -2.29 20.50 -0.60
CA GLU A 78 -2.57 19.10 -0.84
C GLU A 78 -4.02 18.94 -1.25
N VAL A 79 -4.24 18.20 -2.35
CA VAL A 79 -5.52 18.12 -3.04
C VAL A 79 -5.93 16.65 -3.19
N VAL A 80 -7.18 16.35 -2.83
CA VAL A 80 -7.83 15.06 -3.05
C VAL A 80 -8.81 15.23 -4.19
N THR A 81 -8.67 14.43 -5.24
CA THR A 81 -9.54 14.47 -6.41
C THR A 81 -10.14 13.11 -6.68
N ALA A 82 -11.45 13.07 -6.92
CA ALA A 82 -12.14 11.87 -7.38
C ALA A 82 -12.55 11.99 -8.85
N PHE A 83 -12.35 10.90 -9.57
CA PHE A 83 -12.74 10.74 -10.97
C PHE A 83 -13.68 9.56 -11.12
N ASP A 84 -14.59 9.63 -12.08
CA ASP A 84 -15.29 8.46 -12.57
C ASP A 84 -14.30 7.54 -13.32
N LEU A 85 -14.23 6.28 -12.92
CA LEU A 85 -13.27 5.31 -13.44
C LEU A 85 -13.41 5.11 -14.94
N SER A 86 -14.64 5.10 -15.44
CA SER A 86 -14.93 4.77 -16.83
C SER A 86 -14.67 5.92 -17.79
N SER A 87 -15.08 7.12 -17.41
CA SER A 87 -15.07 8.30 -18.27
C SER A 87 -13.92 9.27 -18.03
N GLY A 88 -13.25 9.19 -16.86
CA GLY A 88 -12.26 10.18 -16.45
C GLY A 88 -12.86 11.54 -16.04
N LYS A 89 -14.18 11.65 -15.95
CA LYS A 89 -14.82 12.88 -15.49
C LYS A 89 -14.48 13.13 -14.03
N GLN A 90 -13.96 14.33 -13.72
CA GLN A 90 -13.79 14.75 -12.34
C GLN A 90 -15.14 14.87 -11.64
N LEU A 91 -15.32 14.13 -10.55
CA LEU A 91 -16.54 14.13 -9.75
C LEU A 91 -16.53 15.22 -8.70
N TRP A 92 -15.41 15.32 -7.98
CA TRP A 92 -15.17 16.36 -6.98
C TRP A 92 -13.66 16.56 -6.75
N GLN A 93 -13.32 17.69 -6.17
CA GLN A 93 -11.97 18.02 -5.72
C GLN A 93 -12.07 18.82 -4.41
N ASN A 94 -11.21 18.51 -3.45
CA ASN A 94 -11.04 19.29 -2.23
C ASN A 94 -9.54 19.39 -1.90
N GLY A 95 -9.15 20.43 -1.16
CA GLY A 95 -7.76 20.63 -0.81
C GLY A 95 -7.59 21.43 0.47
N VAL A 96 -6.44 21.25 1.09
CA VAL A 96 -6.04 21.97 2.30
C VAL A 96 -4.70 22.65 2.07
N ASP A 97 -4.51 23.81 2.70
CA ASP A 97 -3.20 24.44 2.74
C ASP A 97 -2.26 23.56 3.56
N ALA A 98 -1.16 23.19 2.97
CA ALA A 98 -0.21 22.23 3.54
C ALA A 98 1.23 22.73 3.30
N PRO A 99 1.65 23.81 3.94
CA PRO A 99 3.03 24.29 3.83
C PRO A 99 3.98 23.16 4.26
N TYR A 100 5.01 22.94 3.46
CA TYR A 100 6.00 21.90 3.72
C TYR A 100 7.37 22.31 3.18
N THR A 101 8.37 22.26 4.05
CA THR A 101 9.77 22.45 3.69
C THR A 101 10.42 21.09 3.59
N MET A 102 10.95 20.77 2.41
CA MET A 102 11.59 19.48 2.17
C MET A 102 12.96 19.39 2.81
N ASN A 103 13.30 18.19 3.28
CA ASN A 103 14.69 17.85 3.54
C ASN A 103 15.47 17.90 2.20
N PRO A 104 16.63 18.58 2.14
CA PRO A 104 17.44 18.68 0.92
C PRO A 104 17.76 17.35 0.26
N ALA A 105 17.97 16.28 1.06
CA ALA A 105 18.27 14.95 0.56
C ALA A 105 17.06 14.25 -0.13
N ALA A 106 15.83 14.78 0.05
CA ALA A 106 14.62 14.23 -0.52
C ALA A 106 14.06 15.02 -1.72
N THR A 107 14.77 16.05 -2.19
CA THR A 107 14.29 16.98 -3.24
C THR A 107 13.98 16.27 -4.55
N GLY A 108 14.68 15.19 -4.89
CA GLY A 108 14.42 14.38 -6.09
C GLY A 108 13.03 13.73 -6.12
N HIS A 109 12.39 13.56 -4.94
CA HIS A 109 11.04 12.99 -4.85
C HIS A 109 9.92 14.05 -4.86
N GLY A 110 10.26 15.34 -4.81
CA GLY A 110 9.28 16.43 -4.78
C GLY A 110 8.47 16.51 -3.48
N PRO A 111 7.73 17.63 -3.28
CA PRO A 111 7.01 17.92 -2.04
C PRO A 111 5.61 17.32 -1.96
N GLY A 112 5.22 16.48 -2.89
CA GLY A 112 3.87 15.91 -2.95
C GLY A 112 3.65 14.76 -1.97
N PRO A 113 2.38 14.43 -1.65
CA PRO A 113 2.03 13.32 -0.78
C PRO A 113 2.62 11.98 -1.26
N LYS A 114 3.04 11.15 -0.30
CA LYS A 114 3.58 9.80 -0.54
C LYS A 114 2.64 8.72 0.03
N SER A 115 1.89 9.05 1.07
CA SER A 115 0.92 8.16 1.71
C SER A 115 -0.29 7.93 0.80
N THR A 116 -0.59 6.66 0.53
CA THR A 116 -1.76 6.25 -0.26
C THR A 116 -3.05 6.52 0.50
N PRO A 117 -4.09 7.12 -0.12
CA PRO A 117 -5.40 7.26 0.49
C PRO A 117 -6.01 5.90 0.89
N LEU A 118 -6.92 5.96 1.85
CA LEU A 118 -7.77 4.83 2.22
C LEU A 118 -9.22 5.21 1.97
N ILE A 119 -9.98 4.34 1.31
CA ILE A 119 -11.45 4.45 1.20
C ILE A 119 -12.06 3.38 2.11
N ALA A 120 -12.80 3.81 3.12
CA ALA A 120 -13.50 2.92 4.04
C ALA A 120 -14.72 3.62 4.62
N GLU A 121 -15.79 2.89 4.93
CA GLU A 121 -16.99 3.39 5.62
C GLU A 121 -17.55 4.66 4.97
N GLY A 122 -17.59 4.74 3.62
CA GLY A 122 -18.06 5.91 2.89
C GLY A 122 -17.17 7.16 3.02
N ARG A 123 -15.92 7.02 3.45
CA ARG A 123 -14.95 8.10 3.67
C ARG A 123 -13.66 7.87 2.91
N VAL A 124 -13.01 8.97 2.57
CA VAL A 124 -11.64 8.99 2.05
C VAL A 124 -10.74 9.57 3.13
N PHE A 125 -9.77 8.79 3.58
CA PHE A 125 -8.74 9.22 4.53
C PHE A 125 -7.46 9.53 3.78
N THR A 126 -6.86 10.68 4.06
CA THR A 126 -5.60 11.12 3.46
C THR A 126 -4.61 11.56 4.53
N LEU A 127 -3.38 11.11 4.41
CA LEU A 127 -2.27 11.53 5.26
C LEU A 127 -1.26 12.28 4.39
N GLY A 128 -1.13 13.58 4.62
CA GLY A 128 -0.29 14.47 3.83
C GLY A 128 1.19 14.32 4.14
N ILE A 129 2.05 14.88 3.28
CA ILE A 129 3.52 14.80 3.47
C ILE A 129 3.98 15.47 4.76
N SER A 130 3.30 16.54 5.18
CA SER A 130 3.53 17.23 6.45
C SER A 130 2.91 16.54 7.67
N GLY A 131 2.13 15.46 7.48
CA GLY A 131 1.44 14.76 8.55
C GLY A 131 0.02 15.25 8.85
N ILE A 132 -0.58 16.11 8.00
CA ILE A 132 -2.01 16.46 8.09
C ILE A 132 -2.82 15.21 7.78
N PHE A 133 -3.69 14.79 8.73
CA PHE A 133 -4.56 13.64 8.53
C PHE A 133 -6.02 14.08 8.43
N SER A 134 -6.67 13.78 7.32
CA SER A 134 -8.02 14.24 7.00
C SER A 134 -8.94 13.10 6.61
N ALA A 135 -10.23 13.24 6.92
CA ALA A 135 -11.30 12.43 6.41
C ALA A 135 -12.27 13.28 5.58
N HIS A 136 -12.62 12.78 4.42
CA HIS A 136 -13.57 13.39 3.50
C HIS A 136 -14.72 12.43 3.23
N ASP A 137 -15.90 12.95 2.98
CA ASP A 137 -17.02 12.17 2.44
C ASP A 137 -16.66 11.65 1.04
N ALA A 138 -16.76 10.35 0.83
CA ALA A 138 -16.31 9.73 -0.42
C ALA A 138 -17.19 10.08 -1.63
N ALA A 139 -18.45 10.46 -1.42
CA ALA A 139 -19.35 10.81 -2.50
C ALA A 139 -19.17 12.25 -2.96
N THR A 140 -18.90 13.17 -2.05
CA THR A 140 -18.93 14.62 -2.28
C THR A 140 -17.57 15.32 -2.13
N GLY A 141 -16.57 14.66 -1.51
CA GLY A 141 -15.29 15.27 -1.18
C GLY A 141 -15.34 16.25 0.01
N LYS A 142 -16.49 16.44 0.65
CA LYS A 142 -16.65 17.34 1.79
C LYS A 142 -15.74 16.91 2.94
N LEU A 143 -14.93 17.85 3.48
CA LEU A 143 -14.14 17.60 4.68
C LEU A 143 -15.08 17.29 5.87
N LEU A 144 -14.84 16.15 6.52
CA LEU A 144 -15.57 15.71 7.71
C LEU A 144 -14.84 16.08 8.99
N TRP A 145 -13.55 15.73 9.05
CA TRP A 145 -12.67 16.10 10.14
C TRP A 145 -11.19 16.11 9.69
N ARG A 146 -10.34 16.78 10.49
CA ARG A 146 -8.91 16.89 10.22
C ARG A 146 -8.10 16.93 11.52
N LYS A 147 -6.92 16.29 11.49
CA LYS A 147 -5.84 16.47 12.47
C LYS A 147 -4.74 17.31 11.83
N ASN A 148 -4.25 18.29 12.53
CA ASN A 148 -3.18 19.16 12.06
C ASN A 148 -1.85 18.38 11.95
N ALA A 149 -0.94 18.91 11.12
CA ALA A 149 0.42 18.45 11.05
C ALA A 149 1.10 18.49 12.44
N PRO A 150 1.99 17.55 12.75
CA PRO A 150 2.83 17.64 13.94
C PRO A 150 3.80 18.84 13.79
N PRO A 151 4.36 19.35 14.88
CA PRO A 151 5.37 20.42 14.82
C PRO A 151 6.57 20.05 13.95
N THR A 152 6.97 18.80 13.98
CA THR A 152 8.06 18.25 13.15
C THR A 152 7.56 16.98 12.45
N PRO A 153 7.49 16.95 11.12
CA PRO A 153 7.17 15.74 10.37
C PRO A 153 8.36 14.74 10.41
N PRO A 154 8.18 13.49 9.94
CA PRO A 154 9.30 12.58 9.69
C PRO A 154 10.34 13.23 8.75
N GLU A 155 11.61 12.87 8.91
CA GLU A 155 12.75 13.53 8.26
C GLU A 155 12.58 13.68 6.73
N PHE A 156 12.07 12.64 6.05
CA PHE A 156 11.81 12.66 4.61
C PHE A 156 10.33 12.82 4.26
N GLY A 157 9.53 13.34 5.21
CA GLY A 157 8.08 13.50 5.08
C GLY A 157 7.30 12.20 5.36
N THR A 158 6.00 12.34 5.53
CA THR A 158 5.12 11.21 5.85
C THR A 158 4.86 10.36 4.62
N ALA A 159 5.09 9.02 4.72
CA ALA A 159 4.84 8.08 3.64
C ALA A 159 3.99 6.86 4.05
N SER A 160 3.92 6.55 5.34
CA SER A 160 3.08 5.48 5.89
C SER A 160 1.60 5.71 5.52
N SER A 161 0.93 4.70 4.99
CA SER A 161 -0.47 4.78 4.55
C SER A 161 -1.41 4.26 5.63
N PRO A 162 -2.55 4.92 5.90
CA PRO A 162 -3.51 4.49 6.90
C PRO A 162 -4.16 3.16 6.56
N VAL A 163 -4.70 2.47 7.58
CA VAL A 163 -5.45 1.22 7.43
C VAL A 163 -6.75 1.30 8.21
N ALA A 164 -7.81 0.63 7.71
CA ALA A 164 -9.07 0.46 8.43
C ALA A 164 -9.05 -0.83 9.25
N ASP A 165 -9.73 -0.79 10.41
CA ASP A 165 -10.06 -1.94 11.23
C ASP A 165 -11.46 -1.79 11.83
N GLY A 166 -12.46 -2.40 11.20
CA GLY A 166 -13.87 -2.13 11.51
C GLY A 166 -14.20 -0.65 11.36
N SER A 167 -14.82 -0.05 12.37
CA SER A 167 -15.16 1.38 12.42
C SER A 167 -13.97 2.30 12.74
N ASN A 168 -12.76 1.74 12.85
CA ASN A 168 -11.56 2.49 13.18
C ASN A 168 -10.68 2.75 11.97
N VAL A 169 -9.99 3.87 11.98
CA VAL A 169 -8.86 4.16 11.09
C VAL A 169 -7.58 4.27 11.91
N ILE A 170 -6.54 3.60 11.45
CA ILE A 170 -5.26 3.53 12.14
C ILE A 170 -4.19 4.15 11.25
N ALA A 171 -3.40 5.05 11.81
CA ALA A 171 -2.29 5.71 11.12
C ALA A 171 -1.13 5.94 12.09
N PHE A 172 0.08 5.94 11.55
CA PHE A 172 1.26 6.37 12.31
C PHE A 172 1.38 7.90 12.17
N LEU A 173 1.07 8.62 13.23
CA LEU A 173 1.05 10.08 13.24
C LEU A 173 2.21 10.62 14.05
N GLY A 174 2.66 11.82 13.70
CA GLY A 174 3.77 12.50 14.38
C GLY A 174 5.02 12.57 13.52
N GLY A 175 6.16 12.84 14.13
CA GLY A 175 7.44 13.04 13.47
C GLY A 175 8.57 12.24 14.10
N THR A 176 9.78 12.51 13.63
CA THR A 176 11.00 11.86 14.10
C THR A 176 11.14 12.00 15.62
N GLY A 177 11.29 10.86 16.32
CA GLY A 177 11.43 10.78 17.78
C GLY A 177 10.17 11.16 18.58
N ALA A 178 9.08 11.57 17.92
CA ALA A 178 7.88 12.05 18.60
C ALA A 178 6.62 11.72 17.79
N GLY A 179 6.15 10.49 17.90
CA GLY A 179 4.95 10.06 17.17
C GLY A 179 4.22 8.94 17.87
N ALA A 180 3.11 8.54 17.28
CA ALA A 180 2.31 7.44 17.80
C ALA A 180 1.57 6.69 16.68
N LEU A 181 1.60 5.38 16.74
CA LEU A 181 0.61 4.57 16.05
C LEU A 181 -0.74 4.81 16.73
N THR A 182 -1.70 5.37 15.99
CA THR A 182 -2.92 5.93 16.56
C THR A 182 -4.14 5.32 15.90
N ALA A 183 -5.04 4.75 16.70
CA ALA A 183 -6.38 4.38 16.25
C ALA A 183 -7.38 5.48 16.58
N MET A 184 -8.24 5.76 15.62
CA MET A 184 -9.28 6.78 15.74
C MET A 184 -10.60 6.21 15.21
N ASP A 185 -11.70 6.65 15.80
CA ASP A 185 -13.02 6.46 15.24
C ASP A 185 -13.09 7.09 13.84
N ALA A 186 -13.43 6.32 12.84
CA ALA A 186 -13.42 6.74 11.44
C ALA A 186 -14.42 7.86 11.14
N ALA A 187 -15.54 7.93 11.87
CA ALA A 187 -16.58 8.93 11.67
C ALA A 187 -16.20 10.30 12.24
N THR A 188 -15.54 10.32 13.40
CA THR A 188 -15.34 11.55 14.18
C THR A 188 -13.88 11.97 14.29
N GLY A 189 -12.95 11.08 13.99
CA GLY A 189 -11.52 11.28 14.24
C GLY A 189 -11.15 11.30 15.72
N LYS A 190 -12.06 10.90 16.64
CA LYS A 190 -11.75 10.79 18.07
C LYS A 190 -10.73 9.69 18.28
N VAL A 191 -9.66 9.99 19.02
CA VAL A 191 -8.63 9.00 19.36
C VAL A 191 -9.21 7.95 20.29
N ILE A 192 -8.99 6.69 19.96
CA ILE A 192 -9.38 5.53 20.76
C ILE A 192 -8.18 5.08 21.59
N TRP A 193 -7.04 4.86 20.94
CA TRP A 193 -5.80 4.53 21.60
C TRP A 193 -4.58 5.06 20.85
N ARG A 194 -3.45 5.10 21.54
CA ARG A 194 -2.13 5.44 21.01
C ARG A 194 -1.07 4.52 21.57
N TRP A 195 -0.18 4.07 20.67
CA TRP A 195 1.08 3.47 21.06
C TRP A 195 2.20 4.45 20.77
N THR A 196 2.96 4.84 21.81
CA THR A 196 4.00 5.90 21.75
C THR A 196 5.40 5.35 22.02
N GLY A 197 5.60 4.03 21.87
CA GLY A 197 6.88 3.38 22.19
C GLY A 197 8.02 3.71 21.22
N ASP A 198 7.70 4.24 20.02
CA ASP A 198 8.67 4.68 19.01
C ASP A 198 8.01 5.65 18.02
N GLY A 199 8.81 6.39 17.24
CA GLY A 199 8.33 7.30 16.21
C GLY A 199 7.94 6.61 14.89
N PRO A 200 7.24 7.32 13.99
CA PRO A 200 6.90 6.79 12.67
C PRO A 200 8.14 6.65 11.79
N ALA A 201 8.25 5.51 11.11
CA ALA A 201 9.06 5.34 9.92
C ALA A 201 8.18 5.52 8.66
N TYR A 202 8.49 4.80 7.58
CA TYR A 202 7.81 4.96 6.29
C TYR A 202 6.93 3.76 5.93
N ALA A 203 7.08 2.64 6.66
CA ALA A 203 6.28 1.43 6.48
C ALA A 203 4.81 1.65 6.83
N SER A 204 3.94 1.08 6.04
CA SER A 204 2.49 1.13 6.30
C SER A 204 2.07 0.00 7.26
N PRO A 205 1.19 0.26 8.24
CA PRO A 205 0.74 -0.76 9.17
C PRO A 205 -0.12 -1.83 8.48
N MET A 206 -0.01 -3.06 8.96
CA MET A 206 -0.87 -4.19 8.62
C MET A 206 -1.78 -4.53 9.79
N VAL A 207 -2.99 -5.01 9.51
CA VAL A 207 -3.87 -5.58 10.54
C VAL A 207 -4.06 -7.05 10.26
N ALA A 208 -3.71 -7.89 11.23
CA ALA A 208 -3.81 -9.34 11.10
C ALA A 208 -4.27 -9.98 12.40
N THR A 209 -4.84 -11.19 12.30
CA THR A 209 -5.17 -12.02 13.48
C THR A 209 -4.14 -13.12 13.60
N ILE A 210 -3.37 -13.10 14.68
CA ILE A 210 -2.36 -14.12 14.98
C ILE A 210 -2.70 -14.74 16.33
N GLY A 211 -2.75 -16.06 16.42
CA GLY A 211 -3.09 -16.76 17.66
C GLY A 211 -4.42 -16.32 18.27
N GLY A 212 -5.42 -15.98 17.45
CA GLY A 212 -6.72 -15.49 17.88
C GLY A 212 -6.77 -14.03 18.32
N THR A 213 -5.63 -13.33 18.36
CA THR A 213 -5.54 -11.91 18.74
C THR A 213 -5.35 -11.02 17.52
N ARG A 214 -6.22 -10.02 17.38
CA ARG A 214 -6.13 -9.03 16.33
C ARG A 214 -5.06 -8.00 16.66
N GLN A 215 -4.10 -7.84 15.76
CA GLN A 215 -2.88 -7.05 15.98
C GLN A 215 -2.67 -6.05 14.83
N VAL A 216 -2.13 -4.90 15.18
CA VAL A 216 -1.58 -3.94 14.21
C VAL A 216 -0.07 -4.12 14.20
N ILE A 217 0.47 -4.45 13.04
CA ILE A 217 1.89 -4.79 12.84
C ILE A 217 2.51 -3.74 11.93
N THR A 218 3.61 -3.14 12.35
CA THR A 218 4.31 -2.13 11.54
C THR A 218 5.80 -2.08 11.87
N GLN A 219 6.57 -1.47 10.97
CA GLN A 219 7.95 -1.06 11.25
C GLN A 219 7.91 0.41 11.69
N SER A 220 8.42 0.68 12.87
CA SER A 220 8.68 2.01 13.41
C SER A 220 10.12 2.44 13.10
N GLN A 221 10.59 3.57 13.63
CA GLN A 221 11.95 4.08 13.37
C GLN A 221 13.04 3.05 13.69
N THR A 222 12.88 2.33 14.79
CA THR A 222 13.94 1.43 15.28
C THR A 222 13.50 -0.01 15.53
N ARG A 223 12.22 -0.34 15.25
CA ARG A 223 11.61 -1.63 15.63
C ARG A 223 10.62 -2.14 14.61
N LEU A 224 10.47 -3.44 14.56
CA LEU A 224 9.26 -4.11 14.08
C LEU A 224 8.40 -4.41 15.30
N VAL A 225 7.12 -4.02 15.27
CA VAL A 225 6.23 -4.13 16.44
C VAL A 225 4.88 -4.72 16.08
N GLY A 226 4.28 -5.42 17.04
CA GLY A 226 2.88 -5.81 17.03
C GLY A 226 2.18 -5.28 18.28
N VAL A 227 1.09 -4.52 18.07
CA VAL A 227 0.25 -4.00 19.15
C VAL A 227 -1.15 -4.57 19.03
N ALA A 228 -1.86 -4.73 20.17
CA ALA A 228 -3.25 -5.15 20.17
C ALA A 228 -4.13 -4.10 19.45
N ALA A 229 -4.93 -4.53 18.48
CA ALA A 229 -5.79 -3.62 17.72
C ALA A 229 -6.90 -2.99 18.59
N THR A 230 -7.24 -3.61 19.72
CA THR A 230 -8.30 -3.17 20.63
C THR A 230 -7.94 -1.96 21.47
N ASP A 231 -6.70 -1.90 21.98
CA ASP A 231 -6.28 -0.91 22.99
C ASP A 231 -4.86 -0.33 22.77
N GLY A 232 -4.17 -0.77 21.71
CA GLY A 232 -2.81 -0.30 21.40
C GLY A 232 -1.71 -0.83 22.32
N LYS A 233 -2.02 -1.81 23.19
CA LYS A 233 -1.01 -2.42 24.06
C LYS A 233 0.06 -3.14 23.24
N LEU A 234 1.32 -2.86 23.53
CA LEU A 234 2.44 -3.59 22.92
C LEU A 234 2.34 -5.07 23.28
N LEU A 235 2.34 -5.92 22.27
CA LEU A 235 2.35 -7.37 22.42
C LEU A 235 3.78 -7.91 22.30
N TRP A 236 4.45 -7.55 21.22
CA TRP A 236 5.82 -7.98 20.94
C TRP A 236 6.55 -6.92 20.13
N GLU A 237 7.88 -6.94 20.21
CA GLU A 237 8.75 -6.10 19.41
C GLU A 237 10.09 -6.78 19.16
N VAL A 238 10.74 -6.42 18.04
CA VAL A 238 12.12 -6.78 17.74
C VAL A 238 12.86 -5.56 17.20
N PRO A 239 14.15 -5.38 17.54
CA PRO A 239 14.95 -4.30 16.98
C PRO A 239 15.04 -4.41 15.46
N LEU A 240 14.87 -3.29 14.76
CA LEU A 240 15.06 -3.17 13.32
C LEU A 240 15.61 -1.77 13.03
N LYS A 241 16.92 -1.64 13.01
CA LYS A 241 17.60 -0.36 12.78
C LYS A 241 18.15 -0.31 11.38
N THR A 242 17.79 0.72 10.64
CA THR A 242 18.30 1.00 9.30
C THR A 242 19.01 2.35 9.28
N PRO A 243 19.89 2.62 8.31
CA PRO A 243 20.43 3.96 8.09
C PRO A 243 19.28 4.97 7.92
N TYR A 244 19.39 6.10 8.59
CA TYR A 244 18.40 7.20 8.56
C TYR A 244 16.97 6.76 8.92
N GLU A 245 16.82 5.69 9.71
CA GLU A 245 15.51 5.15 10.16
C GLU A 245 14.56 4.81 8.99
N GLN A 246 15.14 4.40 7.85
CA GLN A 246 14.40 4.13 6.61
C GLN A 246 13.78 2.71 6.58
N ASN A 247 12.94 2.42 7.57
CA ASN A 247 12.10 1.24 7.60
C ASN A 247 10.86 1.49 6.72
N SER A 248 10.92 1.12 5.44
CA SER A 248 9.89 1.48 4.43
C SER A 248 9.06 0.30 3.94
N VAL A 249 9.56 -0.92 4.09
CA VAL A 249 8.85 -2.12 3.64
C VAL A 249 7.65 -2.40 4.54
N THR A 250 6.47 -2.49 3.96
CA THR A 250 5.28 -2.97 4.69
C THR A 250 5.50 -4.43 5.11
N PRO A 251 5.37 -4.80 6.39
CA PRO A 251 5.55 -6.18 6.81
C PRO A 251 4.60 -7.13 6.08
N LEU A 252 5.10 -8.29 5.64
CA LEU A 252 4.23 -9.36 5.14
C LEU A 252 3.81 -10.24 6.30
N VAL A 253 2.53 -10.61 6.32
CA VAL A 253 1.98 -11.51 7.35
C VAL A 253 1.41 -12.76 6.67
N VAL A 254 1.92 -13.92 7.06
CA VAL A 254 1.46 -15.23 6.58
C VAL A 254 1.22 -16.13 7.78
N ASN A 255 -0.04 -16.37 8.10
CA ASN A 255 -0.45 -17.09 9.31
C ASN A 255 0.15 -16.44 10.58
N ASP A 256 1.07 -17.14 11.25
CA ASP A 256 1.78 -16.67 12.44
C ASP A 256 3.20 -16.16 12.15
N VAL A 257 3.55 -15.99 10.87
CA VAL A 257 4.87 -15.51 10.44
C VAL A 257 4.79 -14.08 9.94
N VAL A 258 5.65 -13.21 10.47
CA VAL A 258 5.86 -11.83 10.02
C VAL A 258 7.21 -11.72 9.35
N ILE A 259 7.24 -11.23 8.11
CA ILE A 259 8.46 -11.04 7.33
C ILE A 259 8.74 -9.55 7.23
N ALA A 260 9.92 -9.16 7.61
CA ALA A 260 10.39 -7.79 7.62
C ALA A 260 11.71 -7.64 6.87
N ALA A 261 11.94 -6.44 6.36
CA ALA A 261 13.18 -6.03 5.74
C ALA A 261 13.34 -4.51 5.88
N GLY A 262 14.54 -4.01 5.68
CA GLY A 262 14.85 -2.59 5.69
C GLY A 262 16.11 -2.32 4.86
N LEU A 263 16.40 -1.04 4.65
CA LEU A 263 17.58 -0.62 3.91
C LEU A 263 18.85 -1.23 4.54
N ASP A 264 19.63 -1.93 3.71
CA ASP A 264 20.88 -2.59 4.08
C ASP A 264 20.76 -3.61 5.22
N GLN A 265 19.52 -4.09 5.47
CA GLN A 265 19.23 -5.18 6.39
C GLN A 265 18.90 -6.45 5.62
N PRO A 266 19.17 -7.63 6.18
CA PRO A 266 18.68 -8.88 5.64
C PRO A 266 17.16 -8.93 5.68
N THR A 267 16.57 -9.81 4.86
CA THR A 267 15.17 -10.17 4.98
C THR A 267 15.00 -11.21 6.07
N ILE A 268 14.18 -10.95 7.06
CA ILE A 268 14.01 -11.81 8.24
C ILE A 268 12.55 -12.18 8.43
N ALA A 269 12.28 -13.45 8.74
CA ALA A 269 10.98 -13.93 9.19
C ALA A 269 10.99 -14.23 10.68
N TYR A 270 9.94 -13.80 11.36
CA TYR A 270 9.70 -14.07 12.77
C TYR A 270 8.41 -14.86 12.93
N ARG A 271 8.44 -15.90 13.72
CA ARG A 271 7.23 -16.56 14.20
C ARG A 271 6.70 -15.80 15.40
N ILE A 272 5.44 -15.40 15.33
CA ILE A 272 4.74 -14.66 16.37
C ILE A 272 3.80 -15.62 17.10
N HIS A 273 3.96 -15.76 18.41
CA HIS A 273 3.15 -16.68 19.22
C HIS A 273 3.01 -16.20 20.65
N ALA A 274 1.95 -16.60 21.32
CA ALA A 274 1.80 -16.42 22.75
C ALA A 274 2.45 -17.58 23.50
N ASP A 275 3.35 -17.27 24.43
CA ASP A 275 4.01 -18.25 25.31
C ASP A 275 3.35 -18.19 26.69
N PRO A 276 2.82 -19.31 27.23
CA PRO A 276 2.30 -19.34 28.58
C PRO A 276 3.36 -18.91 29.60
N GLY A 277 3.09 -17.82 30.33
CA GLY A 277 3.98 -17.24 31.35
C GLY A 277 4.99 -16.21 30.86
N LYS A 278 5.25 -16.09 29.55
CA LYS A 278 6.13 -15.06 28.98
C LYS A 278 5.40 -14.03 28.12
N GLY A 279 4.13 -14.25 27.81
CA GLY A 279 3.35 -13.40 26.93
C GLY A 279 3.71 -13.61 25.46
N TRP A 280 3.47 -12.59 24.64
CA TRP A 280 3.74 -12.64 23.20
C TRP A 280 5.24 -12.62 22.92
N GLN A 281 5.66 -13.47 21.98
CA GLN A 281 7.03 -13.63 21.54
C GLN A 281 7.15 -13.50 20.03
N ALA A 282 8.25 -12.91 19.55
CA ALA A 282 8.68 -12.93 18.17
C ALA A 282 10.02 -13.69 18.07
N THR A 283 9.99 -14.93 17.57
CA THR A 283 11.18 -15.77 17.46
C THR A 283 11.67 -15.83 16.02
N PRO A 284 12.95 -15.59 15.72
CA PRO A 284 13.49 -15.72 14.38
C PRO A 284 13.23 -17.13 13.83
N ARG A 285 12.74 -17.20 12.59
CA ARG A 285 12.51 -18.46 11.87
C ARG A 285 13.57 -18.70 10.81
N TRP A 286 13.82 -17.67 9.99
CA TRP A 286 14.88 -17.67 8.99
C TRP A 286 15.34 -16.23 8.70
N GLN A 287 16.52 -16.14 8.11
CA GLN A 287 17.14 -14.90 7.65
C GLN A 287 17.78 -15.11 6.28
N ASN A 288 17.63 -14.15 5.38
CA ASN A 288 18.22 -14.17 4.06
C ASN A 288 19.12 -12.93 3.87
N GLU A 289 20.43 -13.16 3.79
CA GLU A 289 21.47 -12.13 3.61
C GLU A 289 21.64 -11.69 2.15
N GLN A 290 21.14 -12.49 1.18
CA GLN A 290 21.33 -12.20 -0.24
C GLN A 290 20.34 -11.15 -0.75
N VAL A 291 19.19 -11.00 -0.06
CA VAL A 291 18.12 -10.09 -0.43
C VAL A 291 17.97 -9.01 0.63
N SER A 292 18.02 -7.76 0.19
CA SER A 292 17.74 -6.58 1.00
C SER A 292 16.68 -5.76 0.29
N MET A 293 15.59 -5.40 0.96
CA MET A 293 14.50 -4.61 0.39
C MET A 293 14.48 -3.22 1.03
N TYR A 294 14.30 -2.21 0.19
CA TYR A 294 14.27 -0.82 0.64
C TYR A 294 12.86 -0.24 0.58
N MET A 295 12.36 0.13 -0.60
CA MET A 295 11.02 0.71 -0.77
C MET A 295 10.06 -0.22 -1.52
N SER A 296 10.55 -1.36 -2.00
CA SER A 296 9.78 -2.31 -2.79
C SER A 296 9.23 -3.43 -1.92
N THR A 297 8.01 -3.29 -1.43
CA THR A 297 7.34 -4.36 -0.67
C THR A 297 7.02 -5.53 -1.61
N PRO A 298 7.47 -6.76 -1.30
CA PRO A 298 7.31 -7.91 -2.17
C PRO A 298 5.86 -8.45 -2.14
N ALA A 299 5.58 -9.40 -3.05
CA ALA A 299 4.32 -10.15 -3.06
C ALA A 299 4.58 -11.65 -2.89
N ILE A 300 3.59 -12.36 -2.34
CA ILE A 300 3.63 -13.81 -2.15
C ILE A 300 2.78 -14.48 -3.22
N SER A 301 3.34 -15.50 -3.86
CA SER A 301 2.61 -16.35 -4.78
C SER A 301 3.01 -17.82 -4.55
N GLY A 302 2.05 -18.66 -4.17
CA GLY A 302 2.32 -20.02 -3.72
C GLY A 302 3.24 -20.04 -2.50
N ALA A 303 4.30 -20.83 -2.55
CA ALA A 303 5.30 -20.96 -1.49
C ALA A 303 6.48 -19.99 -1.63
N ALA A 304 6.42 -19.01 -2.54
CA ALA A 304 7.54 -18.12 -2.80
C ALA A 304 7.17 -16.63 -2.63
N ILE A 305 8.16 -15.84 -2.23
CA ILE A 305 8.14 -14.39 -2.13
C ILE A 305 8.90 -13.83 -3.31
N PHE A 306 8.27 -12.94 -4.06
CA PHE A 306 8.83 -12.29 -5.24
C PHE A 306 8.96 -10.79 -5.00
N GLY A 307 10.11 -10.22 -5.34
CA GLY A 307 10.36 -8.81 -5.06
C GLY A 307 11.49 -8.21 -5.88
N LEU A 308 11.85 -6.98 -5.49
CA LEU A 308 13.02 -6.26 -5.95
C LEU A 308 13.92 -5.96 -4.77
N SER A 309 15.14 -6.49 -4.80
CA SER A 309 16.22 -6.15 -3.86
C SER A 309 16.86 -4.83 -4.31
N ASN A 310 17.27 -3.98 -3.37
CA ASN A 310 18.07 -2.78 -3.67
C ASN A 310 19.53 -3.10 -4.01
N LYS A 311 19.98 -4.34 -3.79
CA LYS A 311 21.31 -4.80 -4.22
C LYS A 311 21.44 -4.74 -5.74
N ASN A 312 22.66 -4.59 -6.20
CA ASN A 312 22.99 -4.53 -7.63
C ASN A 312 22.19 -3.48 -8.44
N ARG A 313 21.80 -2.37 -7.80
CA ARG A 313 20.99 -1.28 -8.36
C ARG A 313 19.59 -1.75 -8.84
N GLY A 314 18.95 -2.58 -8.03
CA GLY A 314 17.66 -3.19 -8.31
C GLY A 314 17.79 -4.56 -8.97
N GLN A 315 17.45 -5.60 -8.23
CA GLN A 315 17.56 -6.98 -8.69
C GLN A 315 16.30 -7.75 -8.32
N PHE A 316 15.55 -8.24 -9.30
CA PHE A 316 14.42 -9.12 -9.03
C PHE A 316 14.89 -10.40 -8.36
N PHE A 317 14.05 -10.96 -7.50
CA PHE A 317 14.36 -12.16 -6.77
C PHE A 317 13.12 -13.03 -6.53
N ALA A 318 13.36 -14.30 -6.23
CA ALA A 318 12.44 -15.16 -5.52
C ALA A 318 13.15 -15.82 -4.35
N ILE A 319 12.46 -15.88 -3.21
CA ILE A 319 12.90 -16.64 -2.03
C ILE A 319 11.77 -17.57 -1.58
N ASP A 320 12.11 -18.71 -1.04
CA ASP A 320 11.17 -19.65 -0.44
C ASP A 320 10.58 -19.04 0.84
N ALA A 321 9.26 -18.96 0.95
CA ALA A 321 8.58 -18.26 2.05
C ALA A 321 8.70 -19.01 3.39
N GLU A 322 8.90 -20.32 3.35
CA GLU A 322 9.01 -21.17 4.54
C GLU A 322 10.42 -21.15 5.15
N THR A 323 11.44 -21.21 4.29
CA THR A 323 12.83 -21.42 4.68
C THR A 323 13.71 -20.17 4.50
N GLY A 324 13.24 -19.16 3.76
CA GLY A 324 14.02 -17.98 3.39
C GLY A 324 15.11 -18.26 2.35
N LYS A 325 15.23 -19.48 1.83
CA LYS A 325 16.26 -19.82 0.85
C LYS A 325 16.04 -19.06 -0.46
N THR A 326 17.10 -18.48 -1.00
CA THR A 326 17.07 -17.87 -2.33
C THR A 326 16.82 -18.95 -3.39
N LEU A 327 15.75 -18.80 -4.15
CA LEU A 327 15.39 -19.66 -5.27
C LEU A 327 16.10 -19.20 -6.53
N TRP A 328 16.04 -17.90 -6.82
CA TRP A 328 16.82 -17.26 -7.88
C TRP A 328 17.03 -15.76 -7.61
N LEU A 329 18.05 -15.21 -8.24
CA LEU A 329 18.32 -13.79 -8.36
C LEU A 329 18.39 -13.44 -9.84
N GLY A 330 17.68 -12.38 -10.26
CA GLY A 330 17.74 -11.84 -11.62
C GLY A 330 19.06 -11.12 -11.90
N LYS A 331 19.20 -10.56 -13.07
CA LYS A 331 20.30 -9.64 -13.37
C LYS A 331 20.08 -8.32 -12.65
N GLY A 332 21.11 -7.63 -12.20
CA GLY A 332 20.98 -6.31 -11.57
C GLY A 332 20.57 -5.21 -12.59
N ARG A 333 20.34 -3.98 -12.06
CA ARG A 333 19.98 -2.77 -12.82
C ARG A 333 18.60 -2.86 -13.48
N GLU A 334 17.66 -3.51 -12.83
CA GLU A 334 16.28 -3.63 -13.34
C GLU A 334 15.53 -2.31 -13.14
N ALA A 335 15.52 -1.78 -11.93
CA ALA A 335 14.89 -0.50 -11.58
C ALA A 335 15.37 -0.06 -10.20
N GLU A 336 15.17 1.21 -9.85
CA GLU A 336 15.44 1.70 -8.50
C GLU A 336 14.44 1.12 -7.50
N ASN A 337 13.14 1.12 -7.85
CA ASN A 337 12.07 0.50 -7.07
C ASN A 337 10.99 -0.09 -7.99
N ALA A 338 10.17 -0.97 -7.42
CA ALA A 338 9.03 -1.56 -8.09
C ALA A 338 7.88 -1.83 -7.12
N SER A 339 6.66 -1.67 -7.62
CA SER A 339 5.47 -2.26 -7.02
C SER A 339 5.31 -3.69 -7.52
N ILE A 340 5.14 -4.64 -6.60
CA ILE A 340 4.96 -6.05 -6.95
C ILE A 340 3.55 -6.49 -6.53
N VAL A 341 2.76 -6.98 -7.50
CA VAL A 341 1.38 -7.38 -7.31
C VAL A 341 1.15 -8.76 -7.91
N ARG A 342 0.49 -9.65 -7.17
CA ARG A 342 0.01 -10.92 -7.69
C ARG A 342 -1.38 -10.73 -8.33
N ALA A 343 -1.53 -11.14 -9.57
CA ALA A 343 -2.77 -11.04 -10.36
C ALA A 343 -3.10 -12.39 -11.00
N GLY A 344 -3.94 -13.17 -10.34
CA GLY A 344 -4.24 -14.54 -10.76
C GLY A 344 -2.97 -15.39 -10.80
N THR A 345 -2.62 -15.89 -12.00
CA THR A 345 -1.43 -16.72 -12.27
C THR A 345 -0.20 -15.90 -12.67
N TYR A 346 -0.24 -14.57 -12.57
CA TYR A 346 0.84 -13.68 -12.96
C TYR A 346 1.33 -12.83 -11.78
N LEU A 347 2.54 -12.32 -11.93
CA LEU A 347 3.11 -11.23 -11.16
C LEU A 347 3.21 -10.00 -12.04
N LEU A 348 2.84 -8.86 -11.50
CA LEU A 348 2.93 -7.55 -12.15
C LEU A 348 3.97 -6.72 -11.40
N PHE A 349 5.04 -6.32 -12.09
CA PHE A 349 6.08 -5.44 -11.56
C PHE A 349 5.93 -4.08 -12.24
N ALA A 350 5.40 -3.09 -11.53
CA ALA A 350 5.40 -1.71 -12.02
C ALA A 350 6.66 -1.03 -11.49
N THR A 351 7.60 -0.71 -12.38
CA THR A 351 8.91 -0.18 -12.03
C THR A 351 8.94 1.34 -12.07
N THR A 352 9.88 1.95 -11.35
CA THR A 352 10.13 3.40 -11.41
C THR A 352 10.58 3.88 -12.81
N ASN A 353 10.94 2.97 -13.70
CA ASN A 353 11.27 3.26 -15.11
C ASN A 353 10.02 3.41 -16.00
N SER A 354 8.82 3.58 -15.44
CA SER A 354 7.56 3.71 -16.19
C SER A 354 7.15 2.44 -16.95
N GLU A 355 7.58 1.29 -16.48
CA GLU A 355 7.28 0.01 -17.10
C GLU A 355 6.35 -0.85 -16.23
N LEU A 356 5.46 -1.57 -16.87
CA LEU A 356 4.73 -2.69 -16.29
C LEU A 356 5.24 -4.00 -16.90
N ILE A 357 5.87 -4.82 -16.07
CA ILE A 357 6.37 -6.13 -16.48
C ILE A 357 5.41 -7.18 -15.95
N VAL A 358 4.91 -8.01 -16.85
CA VAL A 358 4.12 -9.19 -16.54
C VAL A 358 5.05 -10.40 -16.52
N ALA A 359 5.07 -11.14 -15.43
CA ALA A 359 5.89 -12.33 -15.29
C ALA A 359 5.08 -13.50 -14.73
N LYS A 360 5.56 -14.72 -14.92
CA LYS A 360 5.05 -15.89 -14.21
C LYS A 360 5.65 -15.99 -12.82
N PRO A 361 4.93 -16.49 -11.81
CA PRO A 361 5.49 -16.76 -10.49
C PRO A 361 6.33 -18.06 -10.51
N SER A 362 7.39 -18.08 -11.32
CA SER A 362 8.30 -19.22 -11.48
C SER A 362 9.30 -19.27 -10.33
N VAL A 363 9.55 -20.43 -9.80
CA VAL A 363 10.56 -20.68 -8.75
C VAL A 363 11.94 -21.04 -9.32
N GLY A 364 12.04 -21.26 -10.63
CA GLY A 364 13.30 -21.62 -11.31
C GLY A 364 14.09 -20.42 -11.82
N ALA A 365 13.39 -19.42 -12.34
CA ALA A 365 14.00 -18.21 -12.91
C ALA A 365 12.97 -17.10 -13.05
N PHE A 366 13.42 -15.87 -13.36
CA PHE A 366 12.53 -14.78 -13.76
C PHE A 366 12.00 -15.05 -15.16
N GLU A 367 10.69 -15.28 -15.28
CA GLU A 367 10.00 -15.56 -16.53
C GLU A 367 9.14 -14.39 -16.97
N GLU A 368 9.72 -13.45 -17.71
CA GLU A 368 8.98 -12.33 -18.29
C GLU A 368 8.05 -12.83 -19.40
N VAL A 369 6.79 -12.44 -19.32
CA VAL A 369 5.75 -12.72 -20.33
C VAL A 369 5.57 -11.53 -21.26
N LYS A 370 5.54 -10.31 -20.68
CA LYS A 370 5.27 -9.09 -21.41
C LYS A 370 5.83 -7.88 -20.67
N ARG A 371 6.16 -6.83 -21.40
CA ARG A 371 6.59 -5.53 -20.88
C ARG A 371 5.87 -4.42 -21.62
N TYR A 372 5.37 -3.43 -20.88
CA TYR A 372 4.65 -2.27 -21.40
C TYR A 372 5.25 -0.99 -20.84
N THR A 373 5.33 0.07 -21.65
CA THR A 373 5.50 1.42 -21.13
C THR A 373 4.13 1.95 -20.70
N ILE A 374 4.00 2.36 -19.45
CA ILE A 374 2.70 2.76 -18.85
C ILE A 374 2.62 4.23 -18.48
N ALA A 375 3.71 4.98 -18.60
CA ALA A 375 3.76 6.41 -18.30
C ALA A 375 4.91 7.08 -19.06
N ASP A 376 4.86 8.41 -19.12
CA ASP A 376 5.90 9.26 -19.77
C ASP A 376 6.96 9.73 -18.75
N SER A 377 6.73 9.54 -17.46
CA SER A 377 7.63 9.92 -16.37
C SER A 377 7.61 8.88 -15.25
N ALA A 378 8.56 8.98 -14.31
CA ALA A 378 8.78 7.97 -13.28
C ALA A 378 7.50 7.61 -12.49
N THR A 379 7.30 6.31 -12.26
CA THR A 379 6.14 5.74 -11.56
C THR A 379 6.54 5.19 -10.20
N TRP A 380 6.59 6.06 -9.19
CA TRP A 380 6.81 5.66 -7.80
C TRP A 380 5.56 5.16 -7.10
N ALA A 381 4.39 5.67 -7.53
CA ALA A 381 3.10 5.25 -7.02
C ALA A 381 2.79 3.82 -7.47
N HIS A 382 2.28 3.00 -6.54
CA HIS A 382 1.80 1.67 -6.91
C HIS A 382 0.54 1.79 -7.77
N PRO A 383 0.38 1.02 -8.85
CA PRO A 383 -0.84 1.01 -9.64
C PRO A 383 -2.00 0.41 -8.85
N ALA A 384 -3.22 0.84 -9.19
CA ALA A 384 -4.46 0.24 -8.71
C ALA A 384 -5.13 -0.56 -9.82
N PHE A 385 -5.91 -1.57 -9.43
CA PHE A 385 -6.48 -2.54 -10.36
C PHE A 385 -7.98 -2.73 -10.14
N ASP A 386 -8.75 -2.80 -11.24
CA ASP A 386 -10.16 -3.13 -11.22
C ASP A 386 -10.58 -3.86 -12.51
N GLY A 387 -11.05 -5.09 -12.42
CA GLY A 387 -11.47 -5.90 -13.56
C GLY A 387 -10.35 -6.02 -14.61
N ARG A 388 -10.46 -5.31 -15.71
CA ARG A 388 -9.46 -5.23 -16.79
C ARG A 388 -8.73 -3.89 -16.84
N THR A 389 -8.88 -3.09 -15.80
CA THR A 389 -8.37 -1.73 -15.72
C THR A 389 -7.12 -1.65 -14.85
N ILE A 390 -6.15 -0.88 -15.30
CA ILE A 390 -4.91 -0.55 -14.57
C ILE A 390 -4.86 0.96 -14.46
N VAL A 391 -4.84 1.48 -13.24
CA VAL A 391 -4.72 2.90 -12.95
C VAL A 391 -3.31 3.19 -12.49
N VAL A 392 -2.61 4.02 -13.21
CA VAL A 392 -1.21 4.41 -12.95
C VAL A 392 -1.17 5.88 -12.59
N LYS A 393 -0.31 6.23 -11.65
CA LYS A 393 0.08 7.63 -11.41
C LYS A 393 1.57 7.78 -11.63
N ASP A 394 1.94 8.71 -12.51
CA ASP A 394 3.32 9.15 -12.71
C ASP A 394 3.62 10.43 -11.88
N VAL A 395 4.55 11.26 -12.29
CA VAL A 395 4.92 12.47 -11.52
C VAL A 395 3.73 13.39 -11.28
N ASP A 396 2.88 13.64 -12.29
CA ASP A 396 1.79 14.62 -12.20
C ASP A 396 0.47 14.20 -12.86
N LYS A 397 0.42 13.01 -13.50
CA LYS A 397 -0.77 12.52 -14.21
C LYS A 397 -1.31 11.25 -13.57
N VAL A 398 -2.62 11.07 -13.63
CA VAL A 398 -3.29 9.77 -13.51
C VAL A 398 -3.61 9.27 -14.91
N ILE A 399 -3.30 8.00 -15.20
CA ILE A 399 -3.44 7.37 -16.52
C ILE A 399 -4.20 6.06 -16.33
N VAL A 400 -5.23 5.85 -17.12
CA VAL A 400 -6.04 4.64 -17.07
C VAL A 400 -5.84 3.82 -18.33
N TRP A 401 -5.41 2.58 -18.13
CA TRP A 401 -5.16 1.57 -19.14
C TRP A 401 -6.15 0.41 -19.02
N SER A 402 -6.33 -0.32 -20.11
CA SER A 402 -7.08 -1.58 -20.16
C SER A 402 -6.36 -2.57 -21.06
N PHE A 403 -6.50 -3.86 -20.79
CA PHE A 403 -6.04 -5.00 -21.61
C PHE A 403 -7.17 -5.85 -22.12
#